data_78c7d547fe222855cfe10f5319086437
#
_entry.id   78c7d547fe222855cfe10f5319086437
#
_cell.length_a   1.000
_cell.length_b   1.000
_cell.length_c   1.000
_cell.angle_alpha   90.00
_cell.angle_beta   90.00
_cell.angle_gamma   90.00
#
_symmetry.space_group_name_H-M   'P 1'
#
loop_
_entity.id
_entity.type
_entity.pdbx_description
1 polymer ?
#
loop_
_entity_poly.entity_id
_entity_poly.type
_entity_poly.pdbx_seq_one_letter_code
_entity_poly.pdbx_strand_id
1 'polypeptide(L)'
;MILTYFVWPKKEKNLMITDSILLPTVSIIVPCFNEGNTVEKTMHSLLALDYPKEKLDIVVIDDGSTDNTWEVVQQFKDNPQVRLFHKENEGSKFAALNFALDLISTEIVGCLDADSSVDSQALRHSVQFFKNDENVSAVIPAMTIDNPKNILQYMQKVEYEMITFSKKVFHDLESIYVAPGPFALFRKEVFDTLGYYKEAHHTEDLEITFRILMSGKKVAFSSESYVYTVAPRKLIPLIKQRVRWMYGFIKNMLDYKFLLFKTDYKHIGILVLPANIFGILSVLILVPLIAYSLIKSIYFFIEKTIVTGWIPGHVGASSWFFIDTRPEAIIRILTIVILITTIFLGRSILKKKYLSWDILAILIYPYISIIWTVKAIWNAIRSKKSAWR
;
A
#
# COMPACT_ATOMS: atom_id res chain seq x y z
N MET A 1 0.41 11.36 13.40
CA MET A 1 1.39 10.41 12.83
C MET A 1 2.85 10.80 13.14
N ILE A 2 3.37 11.96 12.71
CA ILE A 2 4.76 12.36 12.98
C ILE A 2 5.01 12.47 14.49
N LEU A 3 4.16 13.17 15.21
CA LEU A 3 4.25 13.26 16.69
C LEU A 3 4.14 11.90 17.36
N THR A 4 3.24 11.04 16.91
CA THR A 4 3.07 9.68 17.46
C THR A 4 4.34 8.85 17.28
N TYR A 5 5.02 8.96 16.15
CA TYR A 5 6.27 8.26 15.87
C TYR A 5 7.39 8.64 16.87
N PHE A 6 7.50 9.92 17.22
CA PHE A 6 8.54 10.40 18.15
C PHE A 6 8.17 10.20 19.63
N VAL A 7 6.88 10.29 19.98
CA VAL A 7 6.42 10.16 21.36
C VAL A 7 6.28 8.69 21.79
N TRP A 8 6.06 7.78 20.84
CA TRP A 8 5.81 6.36 21.12
C TRP A 8 6.76 5.42 20.35
N PRO A 9 8.09 5.57 20.49
CA PRO A 9 9.01 4.67 19.84
C PRO A 9 8.94 3.28 20.52
N LYS A 10 8.21 2.34 19.94
CA LYS A 10 8.41 0.93 20.30
C LYS A 10 9.77 0.51 19.74
N LYS A 11 10.71 0.13 20.64
CA LYS A 11 11.94 -0.55 20.22
C LYS A 11 11.55 -1.79 19.43
N GLU A 12 11.91 -1.84 18.15
CA GLU A 12 11.91 -3.11 17.43
C GLU A 12 12.81 -4.05 18.23
N LYS A 13 12.24 -5.13 18.75
CA LYS A 13 13.07 -6.25 19.22
C LYS A 13 13.85 -6.69 17.98
N ASN A 14 15.18 -6.69 18.06
CA ASN A 14 16.01 -7.32 17.05
C ASN A 14 15.52 -8.76 16.90
N LEU A 15 14.75 -9.00 15.86
CA LEU A 15 14.19 -10.31 15.57
C LEU A 15 15.35 -11.15 15.03
N MET A 16 15.86 -12.05 15.85
CA MET A 16 16.93 -12.97 15.42
C MET A 16 16.38 -13.94 14.38
N ILE A 17 17.15 -14.17 13.34
CA ILE A 17 16.88 -15.22 12.35
C ILE A 17 16.91 -16.56 13.07
N THR A 18 15.78 -17.24 13.14
CA THR A 18 15.63 -18.51 13.84
C THR A 18 16.14 -19.69 13.02
N ASP A 19 16.64 -20.72 13.69
CA ASP A 19 17.02 -21.98 13.06
C ASP A 19 15.90 -22.56 12.19
N SER A 20 16.29 -23.16 11.07
CA SER A 20 15.37 -23.70 10.05
C SER A 20 14.39 -24.76 10.58
N ILE A 21 14.74 -25.48 11.63
CA ILE A 21 13.92 -26.55 12.23
C ILE A 21 12.59 -26.01 12.78
N LEU A 22 12.59 -24.78 13.30
CA LEU A 22 11.44 -24.17 13.95
C LEU A 22 10.61 -23.26 13.03
N LEU A 23 10.93 -23.19 11.73
CA LEU A 23 10.15 -22.39 10.79
C LEU A 23 8.79 -23.03 10.50
N PRO A 24 7.68 -22.24 10.41
CA PRO A 24 6.37 -22.76 10.06
C PRO A 24 6.30 -23.24 8.61
N THR A 25 5.31 -24.06 8.29
CA THR A 25 4.96 -24.36 6.90
C THR A 25 4.21 -23.18 6.28
N VAL A 26 4.53 -22.85 5.03
CA VAL A 26 3.98 -21.67 4.34
C VAL A 26 3.50 -22.05 2.94
N SER A 27 2.28 -21.66 2.59
CA SER A 27 1.83 -21.65 1.19
C SER A 27 1.71 -20.22 0.68
N ILE A 28 2.22 -19.96 -0.52
CA ILE A 28 2.07 -18.67 -1.20
C ILE A 28 1.16 -18.86 -2.40
N ILE A 29 0.01 -18.19 -2.38
CA ILE A 29 -0.97 -18.18 -3.47
C ILE A 29 -0.55 -17.11 -4.49
N VAL A 30 -0.50 -17.49 -5.77
CA VAL A 30 -0.25 -16.58 -6.89
C VAL A 30 -1.48 -16.61 -7.80
N PRO A 31 -2.45 -15.70 -7.61
CA PRO A 31 -3.60 -15.57 -8.50
C PRO A 31 -3.17 -14.90 -9.81
N CYS A 32 -3.43 -15.55 -10.94
CA CYS A 32 -3.06 -15.08 -12.28
C CYS A 32 -4.32 -14.86 -13.13
N PHE A 33 -4.33 -13.74 -13.86
CA PHE A 33 -5.29 -13.47 -14.93
C PHE A 33 -4.67 -12.49 -15.95
N ASN A 34 -4.30 -13.01 -17.12
CA ASN A 34 -3.64 -12.24 -18.18
C ASN A 34 -2.33 -11.56 -17.71
N GLU A 35 -1.44 -12.35 -17.13
CA GLU A 35 -0.15 -11.91 -16.57
C GLU A 35 1.06 -12.62 -17.22
N GLY A 36 0.91 -13.10 -18.45
CA GLY A 36 1.96 -13.85 -19.17
C GLY A 36 3.30 -13.13 -19.29
N ASN A 37 3.29 -11.78 -19.22
CA ASN A 37 4.52 -10.97 -19.30
C ASN A 37 5.22 -10.76 -17.93
N THR A 38 4.59 -11.11 -16.83
CA THR A 38 5.06 -10.76 -15.47
C THR A 38 5.23 -11.97 -14.57
N VAL A 39 4.40 -12.98 -14.70
CA VAL A 39 4.31 -14.13 -13.82
C VAL A 39 5.60 -14.94 -13.72
N GLU A 40 6.39 -15.05 -14.81
CA GLU A 40 7.68 -15.74 -14.81
C GLU A 40 8.64 -15.15 -13.77
N LYS A 41 8.76 -13.83 -13.74
CA LYS A 41 9.58 -13.12 -12.76
C LYS A 41 9.09 -13.35 -11.33
N THR A 42 7.78 -13.35 -11.13
CA THR A 42 7.14 -13.64 -9.85
C THR A 42 7.53 -15.04 -9.36
N MET A 43 7.38 -16.06 -10.21
CA MET A 43 7.72 -17.45 -9.89
C MET A 43 9.20 -17.61 -9.54
N HIS A 44 10.10 -17.04 -10.35
CA HIS A 44 11.53 -17.07 -10.05
C HIS A 44 11.87 -16.43 -8.71
N SER A 45 11.22 -15.33 -8.35
CA SER A 45 11.45 -14.66 -7.05
C SER A 45 10.98 -15.51 -5.86
N LEU A 46 9.87 -16.24 -6.00
CA LEU A 46 9.36 -17.16 -4.97
C LEU A 46 10.27 -18.39 -4.80
N LEU A 47 10.73 -18.96 -5.89
CA LEU A 47 11.66 -20.11 -5.87
C LEU A 47 13.05 -19.74 -5.34
N ALA A 48 13.41 -18.44 -5.39
CA ALA A 48 14.67 -17.92 -4.82
C ALA A 48 14.57 -17.52 -3.34
N LEU A 49 13.42 -17.74 -2.69
CA LEU A 49 13.29 -17.47 -1.26
C LEU A 49 14.22 -18.35 -0.44
N ASP A 50 14.95 -17.73 0.50
CA ASP A 50 15.75 -18.43 1.50
C ASP A 50 14.85 -19.06 2.57
N TYR A 51 14.24 -20.17 2.21
CA TYR A 51 13.33 -20.94 3.05
C TYR A 51 13.50 -22.44 2.79
N PRO A 52 13.33 -23.33 3.81
CA PRO A 52 13.39 -24.76 3.58
C PRO A 52 12.38 -25.20 2.52
N LYS A 53 12.86 -25.90 1.50
CA LYS A 53 12.05 -26.26 0.33
C LYS A 53 10.82 -27.10 0.69
N GLU A 54 10.99 -27.99 1.67
CA GLU A 54 9.94 -28.87 2.20
C GLU A 54 8.86 -28.14 3.02
N LYS A 55 9.12 -26.87 3.37
CA LYS A 55 8.20 -26.02 4.13
C LYS A 55 7.57 -24.90 3.32
N LEU A 56 7.91 -24.77 2.04
CA LEU A 56 7.37 -23.76 1.13
C LEU A 56 6.60 -24.42 0.00
N ASP A 57 5.33 -24.06 -0.12
CA ASP A 57 4.41 -24.50 -1.16
C ASP A 57 3.93 -23.27 -1.95
N ILE A 58 4.05 -23.29 -3.26
CA ILE A 58 3.65 -22.21 -4.17
C ILE A 58 2.44 -22.67 -4.95
N VAL A 59 1.28 -22.07 -4.71
CA VAL A 59 -0.01 -22.44 -5.31
C VAL A 59 -0.40 -21.41 -6.35
N VAL A 60 -0.24 -21.73 -7.62
CA VAL A 60 -0.60 -20.84 -8.72
C VAL A 60 -2.01 -21.14 -9.19
N ILE A 61 -2.84 -20.12 -9.24
CA ILE A 61 -4.23 -20.22 -9.71
C ILE A 61 -4.38 -19.36 -10.96
N ASP A 62 -4.46 -19.99 -12.11
CA ASP A 62 -4.83 -19.31 -13.34
C ASP A 62 -6.35 -19.22 -13.45
N ASP A 63 -6.89 -18.03 -13.29
CA ASP A 63 -8.34 -17.74 -13.28
C ASP A 63 -8.87 -17.51 -14.70
N GLY A 64 -8.61 -18.47 -15.61
CA GLY A 64 -9.11 -18.46 -16.98
C GLY A 64 -8.45 -17.38 -17.86
N SER A 65 -7.12 -17.27 -17.83
CA SER A 65 -6.38 -16.36 -18.69
C SER A 65 -6.61 -16.68 -20.17
N THR A 66 -6.64 -15.63 -21.00
CA THR A 66 -6.82 -15.69 -22.46
C THR A 66 -5.52 -15.36 -23.23
N ASP A 67 -4.46 -15.02 -22.50
CA ASP A 67 -3.11 -14.82 -23.05
C ASP A 67 -2.23 -16.06 -22.78
N ASN A 68 -0.91 -15.93 -22.91
CA ASN A 68 0.05 -17.02 -22.69
C ASN A 68 0.38 -17.27 -21.21
N THR A 69 -0.42 -16.75 -20.25
CA THR A 69 -0.14 -16.94 -18.80
C THR A 69 0.00 -18.41 -18.43
N TRP A 70 -0.97 -19.23 -18.89
CA TRP A 70 -0.98 -20.66 -18.55
C TRP A 70 0.25 -21.40 -19.11
N GLU A 71 0.64 -21.13 -20.34
CA GLU A 71 1.84 -21.73 -20.95
C GLU A 71 3.11 -21.36 -20.16
N VAL A 72 3.20 -20.12 -19.69
CA VAL A 72 4.36 -19.65 -18.91
C VAL A 72 4.42 -20.36 -17.57
N VAL A 73 3.32 -20.47 -16.82
CA VAL A 73 3.35 -21.12 -15.50
C VAL A 73 3.56 -22.62 -15.60
N GLN A 74 3.13 -23.29 -16.67
CA GLN A 74 3.38 -24.70 -16.92
C GLN A 74 4.88 -25.07 -16.98
N GLN A 75 5.77 -24.13 -17.25
CA GLN A 75 7.20 -24.35 -17.23
C GLN A 75 7.73 -24.73 -15.83
N PHE A 76 6.96 -24.43 -14.77
CA PHE A 76 7.30 -24.73 -13.38
C PHE A 76 6.67 -26.01 -12.83
N LYS A 77 5.90 -26.77 -13.64
CA LYS A 77 5.10 -27.93 -13.21
C LYS A 77 5.91 -29.05 -12.55
N ASP A 78 7.18 -29.21 -12.97
CA ASP A 78 8.05 -30.30 -12.49
C ASP A 78 8.78 -29.91 -11.20
N ASN A 79 8.59 -28.69 -10.69
CA ASN A 79 9.17 -28.25 -9.42
C ASN A 79 8.30 -28.74 -8.26
N PRO A 80 8.85 -29.52 -7.29
CA PRO A 80 8.07 -30.11 -6.20
C PRO A 80 7.45 -29.09 -5.24
N GLN A 81 7.90 -27.83 -5.28
CA GLN A 81 7.34 -26.73 -4.48
C GLN A 81 6.16 -26.05 -5.17
N VAL A 82 5.81 -26.40 -6.41
CA VAL A 82 4.83 -25.67 -7.23
C VAL A 82 3.62 -26.54 -7.54
N ARG A 83 2.45 -26.04 -7.23
CA ARG A 83 1.17 -26.64 -7.62
C ARG A 83 0.44 -25.66 -8.53
N LEU A 84 0.02 -26.15 -9.71
CA LEU A 84 -0.63 -25.34 -10.73
C LEU A 84 -2.10 -25.76 -10.88
N PHE A 85 -2.99 -24.78 -10.88
CA PHE A 85 -4.42 -24.98 -11.09
C PHE A 85 -4.92 -24.00 -12.13
N HIS A 86 -5.72 -24.51 -13.07
CA HIS A 86 -6.43 -23.70 -14.06
C HIS A 86 -7.93 -23.84 -13.83
N LYS A 87 -8.66 -22.75 -13.81
CA LYS A 87 -10.11 -22.74 -13.60
C LYS A 87 -10.78 -21.72 -14.52
N GLU A 88 -12.08 -21.84 -14.71
CA GLU A 88 -12.87 -20.83 -15.39
C GLU A 88 -12.87 -19.52 -14.61
N ASN A 89 -12.84 -18.40 -15.35
CA ASN A 89 -12.80 -17.07 -14.74
C ASN A 89 -14.12 -16.75 -14.02
N GLU A 90 -14.02 -16.48 -12.72
CA GLU A 90 -15.15 -16.01 -11.90
C GLU A 90 -15.19 -14.48 -11.76
N GLY A 91 -14.34 -13.76 -12.49
CA GLY A 91 -14.35 -12.29 -12.55
C GLY A 91 -13.84 -11.60 -11.29
N SER A 92 -13.15 -12.31 -10.39
CA SER A 92 -12.69 -11.70 -9.14
C SER A 92 -11.49 -12.41 -8.52
N LYS A 93 -10.54 -11.61 -8.01
CA LYS A 93 -9.35 -12.12 -7.34
C LYS A 93 -9.70 -12.93 -6.08
N PHE A 94 -10.69 -12.49 -5.30
CA PHE A 94 -11.07 -13.19 -4.06
C PHE A 94 -11.56 -14.62 -4.32
N ALA A 95 -12.21 -14.90 -5.45
CA ALA A 95 -12.63 -16.25 -5.81
C ALA A 95 -11.44 -17.17 -6.06
N ALA A 96 -10.42 -16.70 -6.79
CA ALA A 96 -9.18 -17.45 -6.99
C ALA A 96 -8.43 -17.69 -5.67
N LEU A 97 -8.40 -16.71 -4.76
CA LEU A 97 -7.81 -16.85 -3.43
C LEU A 97 -8.55 -17.88 -2.57
N ASN A 98 -9.89 -17.83 -2.58
CA ASN A 98 -10.72 -18.75 -1.82
C ASN A 98 -10.59 -20.20 -2.35
N PHE A 99 -10.56 -20.39 -3.66
CA PHE A 99 -10.28 -21.68 -4.27
C PHE A 99 -8.95 -22.26 -3.79
N ALA A 100 -7.90 -21.43 -3.73
CA ALA A 100 -6.60 -21.87 -3.23
C ALA A 100 -6.63 -22.22 -1.73
N LEU A 101 -7.39 -21.48 -0.92
CA LEU A 101 -7.49 -21.72 0.53
C LEU A 101 -8.05 -23.10 0.88
N ASP A 102 -8.94 -23.65 0.02
CA ASP A 102 -9.47 -25.02 0.18
C ASP A 102 -8.41 -26.12 -0.09
N LEU A 103 -7.34 -25.75 -0.81
CA LEU A 103 -6.26 -26.67 -1.18
C LEU A 103 -5.05 -26.62 -0.22
N ILE A 104 -5.07 -25.71 0.75
CA ILE A 104 -3.92 -25.37 1.61
C ILE A 104 -4.15 -25.88 3.03
N SER A 105 -3.13 -26.58 3.56
CA SER A 105 -3.09 -27.09 4.94
C SER A 105 -1.92 -26.58 5.77
N THR A 106 -1.13 -25.63 5.23
CA THR A 106 0.03 -25.05 5.93
C THR A 106 -0.37 -24.11 7.04
N GLU A 107 0.54 -23.85 7.98
CA GLU A 107 0.30 -22.98 9.14
C GLU A 107 0.12 -21.49 8.74
N ILE A 108 0.86 -21.07 7.72
CA ILE A 108 0.86 -19.69 7.20
C ILE A 108 0.45 -19.70 5.73
N VAL A 109 -0.38 -18.75 5.36
CA VAL A 109 -0.83 -18.54 3.97
C VAL A 109 -0.45 -17.13 3.54
N GLY A 110 0.21 -17.00 2.42
CA GLY A 110 0.51 -15.73 1.78
C GLY A 110 -0.17 -15.57 0.44
N CYS A 111 -0.28 -14.34 -0.03
CA CYS A 111 -0.67 -14.02 -1.39
C CYS A 111 0.42 -13.17 -2.05
N LEU A 112 0.78 -13.45 -3.29
CA LEU A 112 1.65 -12.58 -4.09
C LEU A 112 0.99 -12.33 -5.45
N ASP A 113 0.81 -11.07 -5.80
CA ASP A 113 0.28 -10.70 -7.12
C ASP A 113 1.25 -11.12 -8.24
N ALA A 114 0.73 -11.64 -9.34
CA ALA A 114 1.51 -12.18 -10.45
C ALA A 114 2.36 -11.14 -11.23
N ASP A 115 2.25 -9.85 -10.87
CA ASP A 115 3.07 -8.74 -11.37
C ASP A 115 4.13 -8.25 -10.37
N SER A 116 4.29 -8.96 -9.25
CA SER A 116 5.15 -8.57 -8.14
C SER A 116 6.26 -9.59 -7.91
N SER A 117 7.37 -9.16 -7.30
CA SER A 117 8.48 -10.03 -6.91
C SER A 117 8.92 -9.74 -5.48
N VAL A 118 9.53 -10.73 -4.84
CA VAL A 118 9.94 -10.65 -3.43
C VAL A 118 11.45 -10.75 -3.28
N ASP A 119 11.98 -10.13 -2.24
CA ASP A 119 13.36 -10.32 -1.81
C ASP A 119 13.54 -11.72 -1.23
N SER A 120 14.71 -12.32 -1.43
CA SER A 120 15.00 -13.70 -0.97
C SER A 120 14.85 -13.88 0.55
N GLN A 121 15.06 -12.86 1.35
CA GLN A 121 14.93 -12.89 2.81
C GLN A 121 13.54 -12.49 3.31
N ALA A 122 12.65 -12.06 2.42
CA ALA A 122 11.37 -11.48 2.79
C ALA A 122 10.51 -12.42 3.65
N LEU A 123 10.47 -13.71 3.31
CA LEU A 123 9.70 -14.70 4.06
C LEU A 123 10.25 -14.92 5.46
N ARG A 124 11.57 -15.08 5.61
CA ARG A 124 12.22 -15.23 6.91
C ARG A 124 11.95 -14.06 7.84
N HIS A 125 12.06 -12.84 7.32
CA HIS A 125 11.76 -11.63 8.11
C HIS A 125 10.28 -11.53 8.51
N SER A 126 9.38 -12.01 7.67
CA SER A 126 7.95 -11.94 7.97
C SER A 126 7.49 -13.00 8.98
N VAL A 127 7.93 -14.24 8.84
CA VAL A 127 7.45 -15.34 9.72
C VAL A 127 7.88 -15.18 11.17
N GLN A 128 8.94 -14.43 11.45
CA GLN A 128 9.40 -14.17 12.82
C GLN A 128 8.36 -13.44 13.67
N PHE A 129 7.54 -12.57 13.07
CA PHE A 129 6.48 -11.86 13.78
C PHE A 129 5.44 -12.83 14.35
N PHE A 130 5.09 -13.88 13.61
CA PHE A 130 4.16 -14.90 14.09
C PHE A 130 4.73 -15.72 15.26
N LYS A 131 6.04 -15.89 15.31
CA LYS A 131 6.69 -16.62 16.41
C LYS A 131 6.78 -15.81 17.69
N ASN A 132 7.00 -14.50 17.55
CA ASN A 132 7.25 -13.62 18.69
C ASN A 132 5.98 -13.11 19.38
N ASP A 133 4.83 -13.14 18.69
CA ASP A 133 3.54 -12.75 19.27
C ASP A 133 2.42 -13.59 18.64
N GLU A 134 1.81 -14.45 19.44
CA GLU A 134 0.69 -15.30 19.05
C GLU A 134 -0.58 -14.49 18.67
N ASN A 135 -0.66 -13.24 19.09
CA ASN A 135 -1.74 -12.35 18.69
C ASN A 135 -1.56 -11.76 17.30
N VAL A 136 -0.35 -11.88 16.72
CA VAL A 136 -0.13 -11.47 15.32
C VAL A 136 -0.77 -12.50 14.39
N SER A 137 -1.80 -12.08 13.67
CA SER A 137 -2.56 -12.92 12.73
C SER A 137 -2.23 -12.64 11.28
N ALA A 138 -1.65 -11.46 10.99
CA ALA A 138 -1.15 -11.15 9.65
C ALA A 138 0.14 -10.33 9.73
N VAL A 139 0.98 -10.46 8.69
CA VAL A 139 2.22 -9.69 8.53
C VAL A 139 2.26 -9.11 7.11
N ILE A 140 2.54 -7.82 7.01
CA ILE A 140 2.66 -7.12 5.73
C ILE A 140 4.08 -6.66 5.48
N PRO A 141 4.55 -6.67 4.22
CA PRO A 141 5.89 -6.26 3.84
C PRO A 141 6.02 -4.75 3.59
N ALA A 142 7.26 -4.30 3.50
CA ALA A 142 7.61 -3.04 2.88
C ALA A 142 7.54 -3.18 1.35
N MET A 143 6.70 -2.36 0.72
CA MET A 143 6.50 -2.38 -0.73
C MET A 143 7.24 -1.22 -1.39
N THR A 144 7.80 -1.47 -2.56
CA THR A 144 8.42 -0.44 -3.40
C THR A 144 8.13 -0.70 -4.87
N ILE A 145 8.28 0.34 -5.70
CA ILE A 145 8.13 0.20 -7.15
C ILE A 145 9.42 -0.33 -7.75
N ASP A 146 9.30 -1.39 -8.53
CA ASP A 146 10.42 -1.96 -9.28
C ASP A 146 10.77 -1.07 -10.47
N ASN A 147 12.07 -0.75 -10.60
CA ASN A 147 12.69 -0.12 -11.75
C ASN A 147 11.81 0.94 -12.47
N PRO A 148 11.49 2.07 -11.81
CA PRO A 148 10.64 3.11 -12.39
C PRO A 148 11.27 3.69 -13.66
N LYS A 149 10.49 3.82 -14.76
CA LYS A 149 10.95 4.23 -16.08
C LYS A 149 10.57 5.67 -16.44
N ASN A 150 9.59 6.26 -15.77
CA ASN A 150 9.11 7.61 -16.06
C ASN A 150 8.74 8.37 -14.78
N ILE A 151 8.52 9.68 -14.92
CA ILE A 151 8.21 10.58 -13.80
C ILE A 151 7.00 10.11 -13.00
N LEU A 152 5.96 9.58 -13.64
CA LEU A 152 4.75 9.12 -12.97
C LEU A 152 5.02 7.90 -12.08
N GLN A 153 5.92 6.99 -12.50
CA GLN A 153 6.34 5.86 -11.66
C GLN A 153 7.26 6.30 -10.53
N TYR A 154 8.11 7.31 -10.75
CA TYR A 154 8.90 7.92 -9.65
C TYR A 154 8.01 8.57 -8.59
N MET A 155 6.95 9.29 -8.99
CA MET A 155 5.95 9.83 -8.06
C MET A 155 5.33 8.72 -7.20
N GLN A 156 4.91 7.62 -7.83
CA GLN A 156 4.34 6.47 -7.12
C GLN A 156 5.37 5.80 -6.20
N LYS A 157 6.65 5.73 -6.60
CA LYS A 157 7.73 5.20 -5.74
C LYS A 157 7.87 6.03 -4.46
N VAL A 158 7.87 7.36 -4.57
CA VAL A 158 7.94 8.25 -3.40
C VAL A 158 6.68 8.11 -2.54
N GLU A 159 5.49 7.96 -3.15
CA GLU A 159 4.25 7.67 -2.43
C GLU A 159 4.38 6.37 -1.60
N TYR A 160 4.94 5.29 -2.16
CA TYR A 160 5.13 4.03 -1.43
C TYR A 160 6.12 4.16 -0.27
N GLU A 161 7.13 5.03 -0.40
CA GLU A 161 8.05 5.37 0.69
C GLU A 161 7.32 6.10 1.84
N MET A 162 6.41 7.02 1.52
CA MET A 162 5.54 7.67 2.50
C MET A 162 4.55 6.69 3.16
N ILE A 163 3.97 5.77 2.38
CA ILE A 163 3.10 4.71 2.89
C ILE A 163 3.85 3.81 3.86
N THR A 164 5.12 3.51 3.60
CA THR A 164 5.97 2.73 4.51
C THR A 164 6.08 3.38 5.90
N PHE A 165 6.30 4.70 5.96
CA PHE A 165 6.26 5.43 7.22
C PHE A 165 4.89 5.29 7.92
N SER A 166 3.80 5.45 7.17
CA SER A 166 2.45 5.29 7.70
C SER A 166 2.20 3.89 8.26
N LYS A 167 2.64 2.84 7.53
CA LYS A 167 2.55 1.45 7.99
C LYS A 167 3.31 1.22 9.30
N LYS A 168 4.52 1.82 9.44
CA LYS A 168 5.29 1.74 10.68
C LYS A 168 4.54 2.37 11.85
N VAL A 169 3.98 3.56 11.67
CA VAL A 169 3.18 4.24 12.72
C VAL A 169 1.94 3.42 13.08
N PHE A 170 1.21 2.88 12.10
CA PHE A 170 0.03 2.06 12.36
C PHE A 170 0.40 0.71 13.00
N HIS A 171 1.56 0.15 12.70
CA HIS A 171 2.09 -1.01 13.40
C HIS A 171 2.29 -0.73 14.88
N ASP A 172 2.95 0.39 15.21
CA ASP A 172 3.21 0.79 16.60
C ASP A 172 1.92 1.07 17.37
N LEU A 173 0.86 1.51 16.68
CA LEU A 173 -0.48 1.72 17.21
C LEU A 173 -1.37 0.45 17.19
N GLU A 174 -0.84 -0.70 16.76
CA GLU A 174 -1.60 -1.95 16.59
C GLU A 174 -2.86 -1.78 15.72
N SER A 175 -2.77 -0.93 14.69
CA SER A 175 -3.93 -0.45 13.91
C SER A 175 -3.69 -0.44 12.40
N ILE A 176 -2.85 -1.35 11.89
CA ILE A 176 -2.73 -1.58 10.45
C ILE A 176 -4.07 -2.10 9.94
N TYR A 177 -4.71 -1.36 9.07
CA TYR A 177 -6.07 -1.63 8.60
C TYR A 177 -6.15 -2.15 7.16
N VAL A 178 -5.01 -2.27 6.47
CA VAL A 178 -4.91 -2.87 5.13
C VAL A 178 -3.73 -3.82 5.08
N ALA A 179 -3.98 -5.07 4.72
CA ALA A 179 -2.96 -6.05 4.40
C ALA A 179 -2.91 -6.26 2.87
N PRO A 180 -2.19 -5.41 2.12
CA PRO A 180 -2.25 -5.38 0.66
C PRO A 180 -1.80 -6.70 0.06
N GLY A 181 -2.43 -7.12 -1.06
CA GLY A 181 -2.22 -8.39 -1.73
C GLY A 181 -0.77 -8.83 -1.92
N PRO A 182 0.15 -7.96 -2.39
CA PRO A 182 1.52 -8.39 -2.60
C PRO A 182 2.23 -8.80 -1.30
N PHE A 183 2.38 -10.11 -1.10
CA PHE A 183 3.10 -10.78 -0.02
C PHE A 183 2.58 -10.47 1.41
N ALA A 184 1.26 -10.25 1.56
CA ALA A 184 0.64 -10.31 2.87
C ALA A 184 0.55 -11.78 3.32
N LEU A 185 1.04 -12.06 4.52
CA LEU A 185 1.03 -13.39 5.13
C LEU A 185 0.01 -13.42 6.26
N PHE A 186 -0.72 -14.51 6.39
CA PHE A 186 -1.77 -14.71 7.40
C PHE A 186 -1.57 -16.06 8.09
N ARG A 187 -1.92 -16.18 9.38
CA ARG A 187 -2.15 -17.50 9.96
C ARG A 187 -3.33 -18.14 9.25
N LYS A 188 -3.24 -19.43 8.90
CA LYS A 188 -4.36 -20.16 8.28
C LYS A 188 -5.60 -20.12 9.16
N GLU A 189 -5.42 -20.18 10.48
CA GLU A 189 -6.45 -20.05 11.51
C GLU A 189 -7.37 -18.83 11.32
N VAL A 190 -6.87 -17.73 10.72
CA VAL A 190 -7.68 -16.54 10.40
C VAL A 190 -8.85 -16.90 9.49
N PHE A 191 -8.57 -17.68 8.46
CA PHE A 191 -9.60 -18.07 7.47
C PHE A 191 -10.55 -19.12 8.05
N ASP A 192 -10.05 -19.99 8.92
CA ASP A 192 -10.84 -21.03 9.56
C ASP A 192 -11.81 -20.43 10.62
N THR A 193 -11.41 -19.34 11.29
CA THR A 193 -12.20 -18.72 12.37
C THR A 193 -13.03 -17.54 11.93
N LEU A 194 -12.49 -16.67 11.07
CA LEU A 194 -13.16 -15.45 10.62
C LEU A 194 -13.85 -15.63 9.25
N GLY A 195 -13.62 -16.77 8.58
CA GLY A 195 -14.11 -17.03 7.24
C GLY A 195 -13.22 -16.47 6.13
N TYR A 196 -13.43 -16.96 4.93
CA TYR A 196 -12.65 -16.67 3.73
C TYR A 196 -12.80 -15.21 3.26
N TYR A 197 -12.08 -14.86 2.17
CA TYR A 197 -12.20 -13.54 1.57
C TYR A 197 -13.61 -13.27 1.05
N LYS A 198 -14.09 -12.04 1.20
CA LYS A 198 -15.38 -11.57 0.67
C LYS A 198 -15.14 -10.69 -0.54
N GLU A 199 -16.18 -10.49 -1.35
CA GLU A 199 -16.13 -9.58 -2.53
C GLU A 199 -15.67 -8.16 -2.16
N ALA A 200 -16.11 -7.63 -1.02
CA ALA A 200 -15.65 -6.42 -0.34
C ALA A 200 -15.31 -5.22 -1.26
N HIS A 201 -16.14 -5.00 -2.29
CA HIS A 201 -15.98 -3.87 -3.22
C HIS A 201 -14.60 -3.84 -3.93
N HIS A 202 -14.04 -5.01 -4.23
CA HIS A 202 -12.70 -5.21 -4.82
C HIS A 202 -11.52 -4.79 -3.92
N THR A 203 -11.71 -4.81 -2.61
CA THR A 203 -10.68 -4.57 -1.58
C THR A 203 -10.83 -5.61 -0.46
N GLU A 204 -10.77 -6.88 -0.84
CA GLU A 204 -10.84 -8.04 0.03
C GLU A 204 -9.76 -8.03 1.12
N ASP A 205 -8.62 -7.44 0.80
CA ASP A 205 -7.47 -7.23 1.68
C ASP A 205 -7.76 -6.26 2.83
N LEU A 206 -8.51 -5.21 2.56
CA LEU A 206 -8.98 -4.27 3.56
C LEU A 206 -10.02 -4.92 4.49
N GLU A 207 -10.98 -5.62 3.93
CA GLU A 207 -12.10 -6.23 4.66
C GLU A 207 -11.63 -7.32 5.62
N ILE A 208 -10.78 -8.25 5.16
CA ILE A 208 -10.24 -9.29 6.04
C ILE A 208 -9.42 -8.66 7.19
N THR A 209 -8.71 -7.57 6.92
CA THR A 209 -7.94 -6.86 7.93
C THR A 209 -8.86 -6.24 9.00
N PHE A 210 -10.00 -5.68 8.62
CA PHE A 210 -10.99 -5.21 9.61
C PHE A 210 -11.50 -6.33 10.49
N ARG A 211 -11.81 -7.52 9.92
CA ARG A 211 -12.22 -8.68 10.73
C ARG A 211 -11.14 -9.12 11.71
N ILE A 212 -9.87 -9.15 11.29
CA ILE A 212 -8.73 -9.47 12.17
C ILE A 212 -8.66 -8.48 13.35
N LEU A 213 -8.74 -7.18 13.08
CA LEU A 213 -8.68 -6.17 14.13
C LEU A 213 -9.88 -6.22 15.08
N MET A 214 -11.07 -6.52 14.55
CA MET A 214 -12.29 -6.69 15.34
C MET A 214 -12.22 -7.91 16.27
N SER A 215 -11.51 -8.96 15.89
CA SER A 215 -11.28 -10.13 16.76
C SER A 215 -10.26 -9.90 17.86
N GLY A 216 -9.71 -8.67 17.98
CA GLY A 216 -8.68 -8.31 18.95
C GLY A 216 -7.27 -8.75 18.58
N LYS A 217 -7.11 -9.39 17.44
CA LYS A 217 -5.81 -9.82 16.88
C LYS A 217 -5.09 -8.64 16.24
N LYS A 218 -3.83 -8.85 15.84
CA LYS A 218 -2.94 -7.81 15.35
C LYS A 218 -2.48 -8.11 13.93
N VAL A 219 -2.22 -7.02 13.20
CA VAL A 219 -1.47 -7.04 11.93
C VAL A 219 -0.12 -6.38 12.17
N ALA A 220 0.97 -7.07 11.82
CA ALA A 220 2.32 -6.57 11.96
C ALA A 220 2.87 -6.05 10.64
N PHE A 221 3.86 -5.16 10.71
CA PHE A 221 4.59 -4.65 9.55
C PHE A 221 6.05 -5.04 9.67
N SER A 222 6.58 -5.74 8.66
CA SER A 222 7.98 -6.07 8.53
C SER A 222 8.69 -5.06 7.63
N SER A 223 9.52 -4.21 8.21
CA SER A 223 10.30 -3.21 7.46
C SER A 223 11.46 -3.80 6.67
N GLU A 224 11.87 -5.04 7.00
CA GLU A 224 12.97 -5.76 6.35
C GLU A 224 12.51 -6.80 5.32
N SER A 225 11.20 -7.04 5.22
CA SER A 225 10.59 -7.85 4.18
C SER A 225 10.25 -6.97 2.96
N TYR A 226 10.99 -7.11 1.85
CA TYR A 226 10.81 -6.25 0.68
C TYR A 226 10.03 -6.93 -0.43
N VAL A 227 9.08 -6.18 -0.99
CA VAL A 227 8.32 -6.58 -2.18
C VAL A 227 8.40 -5.49 -3.23
N TYR A 228 8.62 -5.90 -4.46
CA TYR A 228 8.75 -5.05 -5.63
C TYR A 228 7.55 -5.26 -6.53
N THR A 229 6.80 -4.20 -6.82
CA THR A 229 5.62 -4.25 -7.68
C THR A 229 5.74 -3.33 -8.88
N VAL A 230 4.95 -3.58 -9.91
CA VAL A 230 4.92 -2.77 -11.14
C VAL A 230 3.88 -1.66 -11.00
N ALA A 231 4.32 -0.42 -11.16
CA ALA A 231 3.42 0.73 -11.14
C ALA A 231 2.90 1.09 -12.53
N PRO A 232 1.66 1.60 -12.67
CA PRO A 232 1.14 2.15 -13.91
C PRO A 232 2.06 3.19 -14.55
N ARG A 233 2.35 3.03 -15.85
CA ARG A 233 3.19 3.95 -16.63
C ARG A 233 2.41 5.13 -17.20
N LYS A 234 1.08 5.03 -17.28
CA LYS A 234 0.18 6.02 -17.88
C LYS A 234 -0.80 6.54 -16.85
N LEU A 235 -1.23 7.79 -17.01
CA LEU A 235 -2.10 8.46 -16.06
C LEU A 235 -3.49 7.80 -15.96
N ILE A 236 -4.08 7.38 -17.08
CA ILE A 236 -5.43 6.77 -17.07
C ILE A 236 -5.47 5.45 -16.31
N PRO A 237 -4.56 4.46 -16.53
CA PRO A 237 -4.47 3.28 -15.69
C PRO A 237 -4.25 3.59 -14.20
N LEU A 238 -3.39 4.57 -13.88
CA LEU A 238 -3.19 5.01 -12.49
C LEU A 238 -4.49 5.51 -11.87
N ILE A 239 -5.21 6.40 -12.55
CA ILE A 239 -6.49 6.92 -12.06
C ILE A 239 -7.50 5.79 -11.85
N LYS A 240 -7.61 4.83 -12.80
CA LYS A 240 -8.50 3.67 -12.65
C LYS A 240 -8.16 2.86 -11.39
N GLN A 241 -6.88 2.54 -11.19
CA GLN A 241 -6.39 1.81 -10.02
C GLN A 241 -6.72 2.54 -8.71
N ARG A 242 -6.44 3.84 -8.63
CA ARG A 242 -6.67 4.66 -7.43
C ARG A 242 -8.16 4.87 -7.15
N VAL A 243 -8.98 5.05 -8.18
CA VAL A 243 -10.46 5.09 -8.04
C VAL A 243 -10.97 3.79 -7.44
N ARG A 244 -10.49 2.63 -7.90
CA ARG A 244 -10.88 1.34 -7.36
C ARG A 244 -10.54 1.21 -5.87
N TRP A 245 -9.29 1.53 -5.49
CA TRP A 245 -8.85 1.47 -4.10
C TRP A 245 -9.62 2.43 -3.18
N MET A 246 -9.76 3.68 -3.61
CA MET A 246 -10.49 4.67 -2.83
C MET A 246 -11.99 4.36 -2.73
N TYR A 247 -12.60 3.86 -3.80
CA TYR A 247 -13.99 3.40 -3.81
C TYR A 247 -14.20 2.25 -2.82
N GLY A 248 -13.34 1.21 -2.90
CA GLY A 248 -13.38 0.09 -1.97
C GLY A 248 -13.18 0.52 -0.52
N PHE A 249 -12.22 1.42 -0.27
CA PHE A 249 -12.00 2.00 1.05
C PHE A 249 -13.25 2.72 1.58
N ILE A 250 -13.86 3.62 0.79
CA ILE A 250 -15.07 4.37 1.20
C ILE A 250 -16.22 3.40 1.49
N LYS A 251 -16.44 2.41 0.63
CA LYS A 251 -17.56 1.45 0.79
C LYS A 251 -17.35 0.56 2.02
N ASN A 252 -16.15 0.01 2.22
CA ASN A 252 -15.84 -0.74 3.43
C ASN A 252 -15.95 0.12 4.69
N MET A 253 -15.52 1.38 4.65
CA MET A 253 -15.72 2.31 5.76
C MET A 253 -17.21 2.52 6.10
N LEU A 254 -18.09 2.55 5.10
CA LEU A 254 -19.54 2.64 5.31
C LEU A 254 -20.11 1.35 5.88
N ASP A 255 -19.65 0.18 5.42
CA ASP A 255 -20.09 -1.12 5.91
C ASP A 255 -19.64 -1.34 7.37
N TYR A 256 -18.44 -0.87 7.71
CA TYR A 256 -17.83 -0.96 9.04
C TYR A 256 -17.92 0.36 9.84
N LYS A 257 -18.87 1.26 9.50
CA LYS A 257 -19.01 2.58 10.18
C LYS A 257 -19.20 2.50 11.68
N PHE A 258 -19.69 1.36 12.20
CA PHE A 258 -19.87 1.13 13.62
C PHE A 258 -18.54 1.08 14.42
N LEU A 259 -17.39 0.92 13.72
CA LEU A 259 -16.05 1.02 14.34
C LEU A 259 -15.67 2.46 14.70
N LEU A 260 -16.25 3.47 14.02
CA LEU A 260 -15.90 4.88 14.20
C LEU A 260 -16.20 5.34 15.65
N PHE A 261 -15.21 6.01 16.24
CA PHE A 261 -15.28 6.57 17.58
C PHE A 261 -15.56 5.56 18.71
N LYS A 262 -15.35 4.24 18.43
CA LYS A 262 -15.48 3.19 19.44
C LYS A 262 -14.14 2.87 20.10
N THR A 263 -14.10 2.95 21.43
CA THR A 263 -12.93 2.63 22.26
C THR A 263 -12.58 1.15 22.26
N ASP A 264 -13.59 0.29 22.13
CA ASP A 264 -13.46 -1.18 22.14
C ASP A 264 -12.53 -1.69 21.04
N TYR A 265 -12.44 -0.94 19.92
CA TYR A 265 -11.56 -1.25 18.80
C TYR A 265 -10.22 -0.50 18.86
N LYS A 266 -9.81 -0.07 20.07
CA LYS A 266 -8.52 0.61 20.31
C LYS A 266 -8.30 1.81 19.36
N HIS A 267 -7.07 1.93 18.87
CA HIS A 267 -6.66 3.05 18.04
C HIS A 267 -7.31 3.07 16.64
N ILE A 268 -7.79 1.92 16.13
CA ILE A 268 -8.45 1.91 14.82
C ILE A 268 -9.72 2.77 14.81
N GLY A 269 -10.57 2.61 15.83
CA GLY A 269 -11.84 3.34 15.92
C GLY A 269 -11.67 4.82 16.25
N ILE A 270 -10.74 5.14 17.18
CA ILE A 270 -10.61 6.50 17.72
C ILE A 270 -9.69 7.39 16.88
N LEU A 271 -8.64 6.81 16.30
CA LEU A 271 -7.58 7.58 15.65
C LEU A 271 -7.48 7.28 14.16
N VAL A 272 -7.32 6.00 13.78
CA VAL A 272 -6.93 5.65 12.40
C VAL A 272 -8.05 5.93 11.41
N LEU A 273 -9.27 5.44 11.66
CA LEU A 273 -10.40 5.67 10.76
C LEU A 273 -10.81 7.14 10.69
N PRO A 274 -10.97 7.87 11.82
CA PRO A 274 -11.21 9.32 11.77
C PRO A 274 -10.10 10.09 11.04
N ALA A 275 -8.82 9.74 11.26
CA ALA A 275 -7.70 10.40 10.57
C ALA A 275 -7.72 10.18 9.05
N ASN A 276 -8.13 8.99 8.57
CA ASN A 276 -8.27 8.73 7.14
C ASN A 276 -9.43 9.53 6.52
N ILE A 277 -10.57 9.63 7.22
CA ILE A 277 -11.68 10.49 6.78
C ILE A 277 -11.21 11.94 6.70
N PHE A 278 -10.53 12.43 7.74
CA PHE A 278 -9.97 13.77 7.74
C PHE A 278 -8.95 13.97 6.60
N GLY A 279 -8.14 12.96 6.30
CA GLY A 279 -7.21 12.96 5.16
C GLY A 279 -7.93 13.17 3.82
N ILE A 280 -9.03 12.44 3.57
CA ILE A 280 -9.84 12.60 2.37
C ILE A 280 -10.41 14.03 2.28
N LEU A 281 -10.99 14.52 3.39
CA LEU A 281 -11.54 15.88 3.45
C LEU A 281 -10.45 16.94 3.24
N SER A 282 -9.26 16.73 3.80
CA SER A 282 -8.11 17.61 3.61
C SER A 282 -7.68 17.69 2.14
N VAL A 283 -7.63 16.57 1.42
CA VAL A 283 -7.34 16.58 -0.02
C VAL A 283 -8.37 17.40 -0.78
N LEU A 284 -9.65 17.25 -0.47
CA LEU A 284 -10.74 17.97 -1.15
C LEU A 284 -10.77 19.47 -0.87
N ILE A 285 -10.27 19.89 0.27
CA ILE A 285 -10.31 21.30 0.70
C ILE A 285 -8.95 21.98 0.49
N LEU A 286 -7.88 21.42 1.04
CA LEU A 286 -6.57 22.09 1.07
C LEU A 286 -5.93 22.15 -0.31
N VAL A 287 -6.04 21.09 -1.12
CA VAL A 287 -5.38 21.09 -2.43
C VAL A 287 -5.98 22.13 -3.38
N PRO A 288 -7.34 22.30 -3.50
CA PRO A 288 -7.91 23.40 -4.25
C PRO A 288 -7.53 24.78 -3.70
N LEU A 289 -7.49 24.96 -2.37
CA LEU A 289 -7.07 26.23 -1.76
C LEU A 289 -5.62 26.58 -2.08
N ILE A 290 -4.72 25.59 -2.01
CA ILE A 290 -3.30 25.78 -2.36
C ILE A 290 -3.17 26.10 -3.84
N ALA A 291 -3.91 25.40 -4.73
CA ALA A 291 -3.91 25.65 -6.16
C ALA A 291 -4.42 27.07 -6.47
N TYR A 292 -5.54 27.48 -5.87
CA TYR A 292 -6.07 28.83 -6.01
C TYR A 292 -5.07 29.89 -5.56
N SER A 293 -4.45 29.71 -4.39
CA SER A 293 -3.45 30.64 -3.87
C SER A 293 -2.22 30.74 -4.77
N LEU A 294 -1.79 29.63 -5.38
CA LEU A 294 -0.68 29.61 -6.34
C LEU A 294 -1.04 30.38 -7.61
N ILE A 295 -2.21 30.10 -8.20
CA ILE A 295 -2.71 30.80 -9.39
C ILE A 295 -2.79 32.31 -9.12
N LYS A 296 -3.38 32.69 -7.98
CA LYS A 296 -3.45 34.10 -7.56
C LYS A 296 -2.09 34.76 -7.43
N SER A 297 -1.11 34.05 -6.86
CA SER A 297 0.26 34.55 -6.72
C SER A 297 0.94 34.74 -8.09
N ILE A 298 0.74 33.81 -9.02
CA ILE A 298 1.24 33.93 -10.40
C ILE A 298 0.57 35.10 -11.11
N TYR A 299 -0.75 35.27 -10.98
CA TYR A 299 -1.49 36.38 -11.59
C TYR A 299 -0.93 37.71 -11.11
N PHE A 300 -0.81 37.93 -9.80
CA PHE A 300 -0.25 39.18 -9.27
C PHE A 300 1.22 39.40 -9.66
N PHE A 301 2.00 38.32 -9.79
CA PHE A 301 3.39 38.43 -10.28
C PHE A 301 3.41 38.93 -11.73
N ILE A 302 2.56 38.38 -12.59
CA ILE A 302 2.45 38.81 -14.00
C ILE A 302 1.94 40.28 -14.08
N GLU A 303 0.86 40.62 -13.37
CA GLU A 303 0.31 41.96 -13.32
C GLU A 303 1.38 42.99 -12.89
N LYS A 304 2.08 42.70 -11.79
CA LYS A 304 3.16 43.53 -11.30
C LYS A 304 4.27 43.69 -12.36
N THR A 305 4.66 42.63 -13.02
CA THR A 305 5.71 42.63 -14.05
C THR A 305 5.30 43.48 -15.26
N ILE A 306 4.02 43.42 -15.66
CA ILE A 306 3.48 44.24 -16.76
C ILE A 306 3.51 45.73 -16.39
N VAL A 307 3.08 46.08 -15.16
CA VAL A 307 2.98 47.45 -14.71
C VAL A 307 4.33 48.10 -14.40
N THR A 308 5.24 47.36 -13.73
CA THR A 308 6.52 47.89 -13.28
C THR A 308 7.68 47.61 -14.22
N GLY A 309 7.48 46.84 -15.30
CA GLY A 309 8.57 46.25 -16.09
C GLY A 309 9.27 45.12 -15.34
N TRP A 310 9.96 44.25 -16.08
CA TRP A 310 10.79 43.21 -15.46
C TRP A 310 12.10 43.81 -14.95
N ILE A 311 12.22 43.95 -13.63
CA ILE A 311 13.47 44.41 -12.99
C ILE A 311 14.20 43.18 -12.46
N PRO A 312 15.33 42.77 -13.11
CA PRO A 312 16.13 41.66 -12.59
C PRO A 312 16.70 42.05 -11.20
N GLY A 313 16.46 41.21 -10.21
CA GLY A 313 16.95 41.43 -8.83
C GLY A 313 15.91 41.90 -7.80
N HIS A 314 14.67 42.23 -8.19
CA HIS A 314 13.61 42.57 -7.24
C HIS A 314 12.82 41.33 -6.74
N VAL A 315 13.15 40.16 -7.24
CA VAL A 315 12.61 38.92 -6.71
C VAL A 315 13.49 38.50 -5.53
N GLY A 316 13.21 39.03 -4.36
CA GLY A 316 13.66 38.39 -3.16
C GLY A 316 14.45 39.15 -2.12
N ALA A 317 15.14 40.24 -2.41
CA ALA A 317 16.01 40.86 -1.39
C ALA A 317 15.23 41.57 -0.26
N SER A 318 14.04 42.11 -0.55
CA SER A 318 13.20 42.79 0.46
C SER A 318 12.19 41.83 1.14
N SER A 319 11.91 40.68 0.55
CA SER A 319 10.92 39.72 1.10
C SER A 319 11.52 38.78 2.16
N TRP A 320 12.83 38.68 2.28
CA TRP A 320 13.46 37.82 3.29
C TRP A 320 13.16 38.26 4.73
N PHE A 321 12.93 39.54 4.96
CA PHE A 321 12.57 40.08 6.28
C PHE A 321 11.08 40.04 6.59
N PHE A 322 10.22 39.77 5.60
CA PHE A 322 8.78 39.73 5.80
C PHE A 322 8.27 38.28 5.61
N ILE A 323 8.16 37.57 6.73
CA ILE A 323 7.47 36.28 6.74
C ILE A 323 5.99 36.56 6.45
N ASP A 324 5.46 35.94 5.39
CA ASP A 324 4.04 35.98 5.11
C ASP A 324 3.28 35.23 6.20
N THR A 325 2.66 35.98 7.11
CA THR A 325 1.91 35.42 8.26
C THR A 325 0.46 35.12 7.95
N ARG A 326 0.03 35.28 6.69
CA ARG A 326 -1.33 34.89 6.30
C ARG A 326 -1.55 33.40 6.55
N PRO A 327 -2.74 33.00 7.04
CA PRO A 327 -3.02 31.59 7.34
C PRO A 327 -2.72 30.64 6.18
N GLU A 328 -2.99 31.07 4.93
CA GLU A 328 -2.74 30.27 3.73
C GLU A 328 -1.24 30.03 3.49
N ALA A 329 -0.40 30.98 3.80
CA ALA A 329 1.04 30.85 3.65
C ALA A 329 1.62 29.88 4.71
N ILE A 330 1.17 30.04 5.96
CA ILE A 330 1.56 29.14 7.06
C ILE A 330 1.11 27.70 6.76
N ILE A 331 -0.13 27.49 6.31
CA ILE A 331 -0.64 26.16 5.95
C ILE A 331 0.21 25.54 4.83
N ARG A 332 0.56 26.31 3.79
CA ARG A 332 1.42 25.81 2.70
C ARG A 332 2.78 25.36 3.22
N ILE A 333 3.45 26.19 4.03
CA ILE A 333 4.75 25.84 4.60
C ILE A 333 4.65 24.57 5.45
N LEU A 334 3.69 24.51 6.36
CA LEU A 334 3.46 23.32 7.20
C LEU A 334 3.18 22.07 6.37
N THR A 335 2.37 22.18 5.31
CA THR A 335 2.08 21.05 4.42
C THR A 335 3.34 20.54 3.74
N ILE A 336 4.20 21.44 3.23
CA ILE A 336 5.48 21.06 2.60
C ILE A 336 6.42 20.41 3.63
N VAL A 337 6.54 20.98 4.82
CA VAL A 337 7.39 20.44 5.88
C VAL A 337 6.92 19.04 6.30
N ILE A 338 5.61 18.84 6.49
CA ILE A 338 5.02 17.53 6.81
C ILE A 338 5.31 16.53 5.70
N LEU A 339 5.13 16.92 4.44
CA LEU A 339 5.38 16.07 3.28
C LEU A 339 6.84 15.62 3.21
N ILE A 340 7.78 16.56 3.28
CA ILE A 340 9.21 16.27 3.24
C ILE A 340 9.62 15.39 4.42
N THR A 341 9.14 15.70 5.63
CA THR A 341 9.43 14.89 6.83
C THR A 341 8.92 13.47 6.67
N THR A 342 7.72 13.28 6.15
CA THR A 342 7.13 11.95 5.94
C THR A 342 7.95 11.14 4.93
N ILE A 343 8.41 11.75 3.84
CA ILE A 343 9.28 11.09 2.85
C ILE A 343 10.62 10.72 3.50
N PHE A 344 11.23 11.63 4.23
CA PHE A 344 12.50 11.41 4.91
C PHE A 344 12.41 10.23 5.89
N LEU A 345 11.37 10.18 6.72
CA LEU A 345 11.15 9.10 7.68
C LEU A 345 10.87 7.77 6.95
N GLY A 346 10.08 7.77 5.88
CA GLY A 346 9.84 6.57 5.08
C GLY A 346 11.13 6.01 4.46
N ARG A 347 11.96 6.86 3.91
CA ARG A 347 13.28 6.47 3.36
C ARG A 347 14.23 5.96 4.44
N SER A 348 14.23 6.58 5.62
CA SER A 348 15.02 6.12 6.77
C SER A 348 14.65 4.69 7.16
N ILE A 349 13.36 4.36 7.23
CA ILE A 349 12.87 3.02 7.54
C ILE A 349 13.35 2.01 6.48
N LEU A 350 13.34 2.40 5.20
CA LEU A 350 13.81 1.58 4.08
C LEU A 350 15.35 1.56 3.91
N LYS A 351 16.10 2.20 4.80
CA LYS A 351 17.58 2.33 4.74
C LYS A 351 18.07 2.90 3.39
N LYS A 352 17.28 3.79 2.75
CA LYS A 352 17.61 4.42 1.45
C LYS A 352 18.32 5.77 1.63
N LYS A 353 19.07 6.21 0.58
CA LYS A 353 19.66 7.56 0.56
C LYS A 353 18.59 8.64 0.65
N TYR A 354 18.85 9.66 1.48
CA TYR A 354 17.85 10.67 1.83
C TYR A 354 17.53 11.66 0.70
N LEU A 355 18.47 11.97 -0.18
CA LEU A 355 18.30 12.99 -1.21
C LEU A 355 18.26 12.35 -2.60
N SER A 356 17.19 12.64 -3.34
CA SER A 356 17.07 12.27 -4.74
C SER A 356 16.04 13.21 -5.41
N TRP A 357 16.27 13.52 -6.68
CA TRP A 357 15.46 14.48 -7.45
C TRP A 357 14.00 14.07 -7.63
N ASP A 358 13.68 12.79 -7.47
CA ASP A 358 12.34 12.26 -7.52
C ASP A 358 11.41 12.84 -6.42
N ILE A 359 11.97 13.35 -5.32
CA ILE A 359 11.20 14.06 -4.28
C ILE A 359 10.42 15.23 -4.86
N LEU A 360 10.99 15.96 -5.83
CA LEU A 360 10.32 17.11 -6.44
C LEU A 360 9.04 16.70 -7.19
N ALA A 361 9.00 15.49 -7.71
CA ALA A 361 7.85 14.96 -8.41
C ALA A 361 6.61 14.84 -7.51
N ILE A 362 6.80 14.57 -6.21
CA ILE A 362 5.68 14.40 -5.27
C ILE A 362 4.94 15.72 -5.02
N LEU A 363 5.56 16.88 -5.26
CA LEU A 363 4.88 18.15 -5.09
C LEU A 363 3.70 18.33 -6.05
N ILE A 364 3.72 17.63 -7.19
CA ILE A 364 2.65 17.67 -8.20
C ILE A 364 1.60 16.59 -7.92
N TYR A 365 1.99 15.50 -7.28
CA TYR A 365 1.14 14.31 -7.11
C TYR A 365 -0.19 14.58 -6.35
N PRO A 366 -0.23 15.41 -5.28
CA PRO A 366 -1.48 15.74 -4.60
C PRO A 366 -2.54 16.39 -5.51
N TYR A 367 -2.12 17.19 -6.50
CA TYR A 367 -3.06 17.81 -7.45
C TYR A 367 -3.71 16.79 -8.37
N ILE A 368 -2.97 15.73 -8.73
CA ILE A 368 -3.52 14.62 -9.51
C ILE A 368 -4.47 13.79 -8.63
N SER A 369 -4.21 13.69 -7.32
CA SER A 369 -4.99 12.87 -6.40
C SER A 369 -6.44 13.32 -6.24
N ILE A 370 -6.73 14.59 -6.45
CA ILE A 370 -8.11 15.11 -6.44
C ILE A 370 -8.98 14.38 -7.47
N ILE A 371 -8.43 14.10 -8.66
CA ILE A 371 -9.18 13.52 -9.78
C ILE A 371 -9.78 12.18 -9.38
N TRP A 372 -8.98 11.28 -8.83
CA TRP A 372 -9.48 9.96 -8.42
C TRP A 372 -10.28 10.02 -7.12
N THR A 373 -9.97 10.95 -6.20
CA THR A 373 -10.71 11.10 -4.94
C THR A 373 -12.15 11.55 -5.22
N VAL A 374 -12.33 12.62 -6.02
CA VAL A 374 -13.67 13.09 -6.42
C VAL A 374 -14.43 12.00 -7.19
N LYS A 375 -13.77 11.34 -8.14
CA LYS A 375 -14.39 10.28 -8.94
C LYS A 375 -14.80 9.07 -8.09
N ALA A 376 -13.98 8.67 -7.11
CA ALA A 376 -14.29 7.57 -6.20
C ALA A 376 -15.48 7.89 -5.30
N ILE A 377 -15.53 9.09 -4.73
CA ILE A 377 -16.67 9.58 -3.92
C ILE A 377 -17.95 9.59 -4.77
N TRP A 378 -17.87 10.14 -5.99
CA TRP A 378 -19.02 10.17 -6.90
C TRP A 378 -19.53 8.77 -7.24
N ASN A 379 -18.62 7.83 -7.51
CA ASN A 379 -18.98 6.44 -7.74
C ASN A 379 -19.59 5.78 -6.48
N ALA A 380 -19.07 6.10 -5.29
CA ALA A 380 -19.58 5.57 -4.03
C ALA A 380 -20.99 6.04 -3.73
N ILE A 381 -21.30 7.33 -3.98
CA ILE A 381 -22.64 7.90 -3.83
C ILE A 381 -23.62 7.24 -4.81
N ARG A 382 -23.20 7.03 -6.06
CA ARG A 382 -24.04 6.40 -7.09
C ARG A 382 -24.10 4.87 -7.00
N SER A 383 -23.41 4.26 -6.05
CA SER A 383 -23.25 2.79 -5.93
C SER A 383 -22.80 2.11 -7.24
N LYS A 384 -22.07 2.85 -8.08
CA LYS A 384 -21.55 2.33 -9.34
C LYS A 384 -20.25 1.57 -9.07
N LYS A 385 -20.30 0.23 -9.16
CA LYS A 385 -19.09 -0.60 -9.04
C LYS A 385 -18.05 -0.16 -10.08
N SER A 386 -16.79 -0.04 -9.68
CA SER A 386 -15.68 0.11 -10.62
C SER A 386 -15.41 -1.26 -11.26
N ALA A 387 -15.10 -1.29 -12.56
CA ALA A 387 -14.69 -2.53 -13.20
C ALA A 387 -13.38 -3.04 -12.57
N TRP A 388 -13.24 -4.38 -12.49
CA TRP A 388 -12.04 -5.03 -11.94
C TRP A 388 -10.81 -4.71 -12.82
N ARG A 389 -10.95 -4.77 -14.14
CA ARG A 389 -9.98 -4.36 -15.19
C ARG A 389 -10.69 -3.77 -16.41
#